data_a2aafbfbecf21f2dde7cf8af756ec9f0
#
_entry.id   a2aafbfbecf21f2dde7cf8af756ec9f0
#
_cell.length_a   1.000
_cell.length_b   1.000
_cell.length_c   1.000
_cell.angle_alpha   90.00
_cell.angle_beta   90.00
_cell.angle_gamma   90.00
#
_symmetry.space_group_name_H-M   'P 1'
#
loop_
_entity.id
_entity.type
_entity.pdbx_description
1 polymer ?
#
loop_
_entity_poly.entity_id
_entity_poly.type
_entity_poly.pdbx_seq_one_letter_code
_entity_poly.pdbx_strand_id
1 'polypeptide(L)'
;HWLNTLAMNVDGFRLSGYYYKHHDETNGGKVGAGPIWDFDRTMGSTDSRDNNPSAWDGTGDSSRTYGDSRFPWWGRALENPDFRQEHTDLWQELRQTTFSTSNIHSVIDGFVAELDFQDPGGVNPGLGSSPQARNFNKWTAVRPSGGYTNQVNVLKDWMEDRAGWIDSQYTAPPSFTVAPGLVSAGTNVGLSGGGGTVYWTTDGSDPRLSGGGVSGSASTGSLVNVSPTTIIRARARSGAGLTSWSGEIQGTFLVGALANATNLLITEIQYAPANPSSAEQAVSADPADYEWMELTNIDTSTIDLTDMHFEAGIEFSFTESAITTLAPGARVLIVRNQAAFEARYGSSMNASIAGEYAPSRLDNAGERIHLVDALGNTIQDFTYNDQLPWPSESGFPGYSLV
;
A
#
# COMPACT_ATOMS: atom_id res chain seq x y z
N HIS A 1 -14.51 6.73 1.28
CA HIS A 1 -14.77 7.87 2.18
C HIS A 1 -13.87 9.07 1.86
N TRP A 2 -12.54 8.91 1.87
CA TRP A 2 -11.61 10.04 1.70
C TRP A 2 -11.75 10.81 0.40
N LEU A 3 -12.05 10.16 -0.72
CA LEU A 3 -12.26 10.88 -1.99
C LEU A 3 -13.47 11.82 -1.91
N ASN A 4 -14.60 11.35 -1.37
CA ASN A 4 -15.80 12.19 -1.15
C ASN A 4 -15.52 13.32 -0.16
N THR A 5 -14.72 13.07 0.88
CA THR A 5 -14.35 14.08 1.88
C THR A 5 -13.39 15.11 1.29
N LEU A 6 -12.37 14.70 0.55
CA LEU A 6 -11.41 15.62 -0.09
C LEU A 6 -12.11 16.50 -1.12
N ALA A 7 -12.94 15.93 -1.98
CA ALA A 7 -13.70 16.69 -2.98
C ALA A 7 -14.84 17.50 -2.38
N MET A 8 -15.18 17.33 -1.10
CA MET A 8 -16.39 17.86 -0.45
C MET A 8 -17.65 17.55 -1.26
N ASN A 9 -17.84 16.26 -1.62
CA ASN A 9 -19.02 15.84 -2.35
C ASN A 9 -20.27 15.96 -1.45
N VAL A 10 -21.05 17.01 -1.69
CA VAL A 10 -22.18 17.40 -0.83
C VAL A 10 -23.32 16.38 -0.81
N ASP A 11 -23.38 15.52 -1.80
CA ASP A 11 -24.39 14.46 -1.91
C ASP A 11 -23.79 13.04 -1.72
N GLY A 12 -22.47 12.92 -1.66
CA GLY A 12 -21.73 11.64 -1.74
C GLY A 12 -21.98 10.64 -0.62
N PHE A 13 -22.45 11.09 0.54
CA PHE A 13 -22.74 10.22 1.69
C PHE A 13 -24.25 9.99 1.90
N ARG A 14 -25.11 10.65 1.15
CA ARG A 14 -26.57 10.63 1.34
C ARG A 14 -27.32 10.18 0.09
N LEU A 15 -27.10 10.83 -1.04
CA LEU A 15 -27.85 10.64 -2.28
C LEU A 15 -27.07 9.83 -3.32
N SER A 16 -25.76 10.08 -3.41
CA SER A 16 -24.88 9.53 -4.43
C SER A 16 -23.93 8.46 -3.88
N GLY A 17 -24.28 7.84 -2.76
CA GLY A 17 -23.50 6.76 -2.13
C GLY A 17 -24.07 5.38 -2.43
N TYR A 18 -23.22 4.48 -2.95
CA TYR A 18 -23.55 3.08 -3.13
C TYR A 18 -22.75 2.22 -2.16
N TYR A 19 -23.41 1.19 -1.63
CA TYR A 19 -22.80 0.24 -0.70
C TYR A 19 -23.21 -1.16 -1.05
N TYR A 20 -22.30 -2.11 -0.94
CA TYR A 20 -22.54 -3.51 -1.21
C TYR A 20 -21.81 -4.41 -0.22
N LYS A 21 -22.29 -5.62 -0.09
CA LYS A 21 -21.62 -6.68 0.66
C LYS A 21 -21.46 -7.88 -0.26
N HIS A 22 -20.27 -8.46 -0.29
CA HIS A 22 -20.06 -9.71 -1.02
C HIS A 22 -20.94 -10.82 -0.44
N HIS A 23 -21.42 -11.72 -1.28
CA HIS A 23 -22.29 -12.83 -0.90
C HIS A 23 -21.59 -13.82 0.03
N ASP A 24 -20.35 -14.07 -0.23
CA ASP A 24 -19.47 -14.90 0.57
C ASP A 24 -18.61 -14.04 1.53
N GLU A 25 -17.79 -14.69 2.33
CA GLU A 25 -16.85 -14.02 3.22
C GLU A 25 -15.57 -13.57 2.52
N THR A 26 -15.50 -13.65 1.19
CA THR A 26 -14.47 -12.98 0.41
C THR A 26 -14.38 -11.54 0.89
N ASN A 27 -13.17 -11.04 1.03
CA ASN A 27 -12.92 -9.72 1.60
C ASN A 27 -13.25 -9.59 3.10
N GLY A 28 -13.19 -10.68 3.88
CA GLY A 28 -13.39 -10.67 5.34
C GLY A 28 -14.77 -10.17 5.79
N GLY A 29 -15.80 -10.31 4.97
CA GLY A 29 -17.16 -9.84 5.25
C GLY A 29 -17.32 -8.32 5.32
N LYS A 30 -16.34 -7.55 4.84
CA LYS A 30 -16.37 -6.08 4.81
C LYS A 30 -17.46 -5.55 3.88
N VAL A 31 -17.98 -4.37 4.20
CA VAL A 31 -18.87 -3.62 3.32
C VAL A 31 -18.03 -2.85 2.31
N GLY A 32 -18.32 -3.00 1.02
CA GLY A 32 -17.75 -2.18 -0.04
C GLY A 32 -18.52 -0.87 -0.20
N ALA A 33 -17.83 0.22 -0.50
CA ALA A 33 -18.41 1.50 -0.88
C ALA A 33 -17.97 1.85 -2.31
N GLY A 34 -18.94 2.07 -3.19
CA GLY A 34 -18.71 2.36 -4.59
C GLY A 34 -19.78 1.75 -5.50
N PRO A 35 -19.75 2.05 -6.82
CA PRO A 35 -18.78 2.92 -7.48
C PRO A 35 -18.91 4.37 -7.00
N ILE A 36 -17.79 5.12 -7.12
CA ILE A 36 -17.83 6.57 -6.95
C ILE A 36 -18.46 7.21 -8.18
N TRP A 37 -19.35 8.18 -7.94
CA TRP A 37 -20.02 8.86 -9.04
C TRP A 37 -20.61 10.20 -8.58
N ASP A 38 -21.08 11.03 -9.51
CA ASP A 38 -21.86 12.24 -9.25
C ASP A 38 -21.07 13.31 -8.48
N PHE A 39 -19.96 13.75 -9.08
CA PHE A 39 -19.07 14.76 -8.52
C PHE A 39 -19.29 16.16 -9.12
N ASP A 40 -20.48 16.44 -9.69
CA ASP A 40 -20.81 17.71 -10.32
C ASP A 40 -20.95 18.87 -9.31
N ARG A 41 -21.12 18.56 -8.03
CA ARG A 41 -21.27 19.51 -6.92
C ARG A 41 -20.16 19.35 -5.91
N THR A 42 -18.94 19.55 -6.38
CA THR A 42 -17.71 19.34 -5.60
C THR A 42 -16.68 20.40 -5.93
N MET A 43 -15.69 20.56 -5.05
CA MET A 43 -14.46 21.34 -5.29
C MET A 43 -14.73 22.82 -5.63
N GLY A 44 -15.66 23.46 -4.91
CA GLY A 44 -15.99 24.86 -5.12
C GLY A 44 -16.91 25.11 -6.32
N SER A 45 -17.85 24.21 -6.56
CA SER A 45 -18.81 24.27 -7.67
C SER A 45 -19.74 25.47 -7.61
N THR A 46 -20.50 25.66 -8.68
CA THR A 46 -21.50 26.75 -8.79
C THR A 46 -22.67 26.64 -7.83
N ASP A 47 -22.84 25.51 -7.17
CA ASP A 47 -23.86 25.29 -6.12
C ASP A 47 -23.56 26.08 -4.83
N SER A 48 -22.31 26.47 -4.64
CA SER A 48 -21.84 27.22 -3.46
C SER A 48 -21.86 26.49 -2.12
N ARG A 49 -22.45 25.31 -2.02
CA ARG A 49 -22.47 24.51 -0.77
C ARG A 49 -21.12 23.98 -0.38
N ASP A 50 -20.23 23.80 -1.33
CA ASP A 50 -18.87 23.27 -1.26
C ASP A 50 -17.78 24.34 -1.36
N ASN A 51 -18.14 25.63 -1.26
CA ASN A 51 -17.20 26.74 -1.48
C ASN A 51 -16.15 26.90 -0.37
N ASN A 52 -16.44 26.45 0.85
CA ASN A 52 -15.52 26.60 1.97
C ASN A 52 -14.63 25.37 2.11
N PRO A 53 -13.36 25.40 1.65
CA PRO A 53 -12.45 24.25 1.77
C PRO A 53 -12.11 23.92 3.24
N SER A 54 -12.29 24.88 4.16
CA SER A 54 -11.92 24.78 5.56
C SER A 54 -13.09 24.34 6.46
N ALA A 55 -13.82 23.31 6.05
CA ALA A 55 -14.91 22.71 6.83
C ALA A 55 -14.96 21.20 6.54
N TRP A 56 -15.50 20.40 7.46
CA TRP A 56 -15.68 18.96 7.20
C TRP A 56 -16.73 18.71 6.12
N ASP A 57 -17.84 19.38 6.20
CA ASP A 57 -19.00 19.21 5.34
C ASP A 57 -19.37 20.52 4.64
N GLY A 58 -19.99 20.41 3.49
CA GLY A 58 -20.59 21.56 2.81
C GLY A 58 -21.74 22.17 3.60
N THR A 59 -22.26 23.30 3.14
CA THR A 59 -23.36 24.01 3.78
C THR A 59 -24.72 23.44 3.40
N GLY A 60 -25.75 23.74 4.21
CA GLY A 60 -27.13 23.34 3.96
C GLY A 60 -27.40 21.88 4.33
N ASP A 61 -28.19 21.21 3.50
CA ASP A 61 -28.64 19.83 3.71
C ASP A 61 -27.66 18.77 3.13
N SER A 62 -26.42 19.17 2.98
CA SER A 62 -25.37 18.37 2.40
C SER A 62 -24.93 17.22 3.30
N SER A 63 -24.16 16.34 2.74
CA SER A 63 -23.58 15.17 3.41
C SER A 63 -22.79 15.60 4.64
N ARG A 64 -23.24 15.20 5.80
CA ARG A 64 -22.53 15.41 7.05
C ARG A 64 -21.78 14.16 7.44
N THR A 65 -20.49 14.18 7.19
CA THR A 65 -19.59 13.06 7.48
C THR A 65 -19.54 12.76 8.97
N TYR A 66 -19.58 13.80 9.81
CA TYR A 66 -19.24 13.72 11.23
C TYR A 66 -20.38 14.00 12.19
N GLY A 67 -21.62 13.99 11.80
CA GLY A 67 -22.65 14.26 12.78
C GLY A 67 -24.07 14.41 12.30
N ASP A 68 -24.44 13.89 11.14
CA ASP A 68 -25.84 13.87 10.73
C ASP A 68 -26.60 12.80 11.53
N SER A 69 -27.55 13.21 12.34
CA SER A 69 -28.43 12.31 13.08
C SER A 69 -29.31 11.43 12.20
N ARG A 70 -29.46 11.75 10.91
CA ARG A 70 -30.24 10.99 9.93
C ARG A 70 -29.42 9.84 9.33
N PHE A 71 -28.09 9.99 9.28
CA PHE A 71 -27.14 9.00 8.74
C PHE A 71 -25.96 8.81 9.69
N PRO A 72 -26.21 8.34 10.92
CA PRO A 72 -25.22 8.37 12.01
C PRO A 72 -24.10 7.35 11.90
N TRP A 73 -24.15 6.44 10.94
CA TRP A 73 -23.26 5.27 10.92
C TRP A 73 -21.80 5.63 10.62
N TRP A 74 -21.51 6.62 9.77
CA TRP A 74 -20.14 7.13 9.58
C TRP A 74 -19.62 7.79 10.86
N GLY A 75 -20.43 8.67 11.47
CA GLY A 75 -20.09 9.29 12.75
C GLY A 75 -19.83 8.24 13.83
N ARG A 76 -20.70 7.21 13.93
CA ARG A 76 -20.48 6.10 14.89
C ARG A 76 -19.24 5.26 14.61
N ALA A 77 -18.94 4.98 13.35
CA ALA A 77 -17.70 4.28 13.00
C ALA A 77 -16.47 5.06 13.48
N LEU A 78 -16.49 6.38 13.27
CA LEU A 78 -15.41 7.29 13.69
C LEU A 78 -15.33 7.53 15.21
N GLU A 79 -16.34 7.12 16.01
CA GLU A 79 -16.23 7.08 17.47
C GLU A 79 -15.31 5.94 17.95
N ASN A 80 -15.17 4.87 17.17
CA ASN A 80 -14.24 3.81 17.48
C ASN A 80 -12.78 4.30 17.29
N PRO A 81 -11.92 4.24 18.32
CA PRO A 81 -10.58 4.80 18.25
C PRO A 81 -9.68 4.10 17.24
N ASP A 82 -9.91 2.82 16.96
CA ASP A 82 -9.08 2.06 16.02
C ASP A 82 -9.53 2.33 14.57
N PHE A 83 -10.83 2.33 14.30
CA PHE A 83 -11.36 2.75 12.99
C PHE A 83 -10.92 4.18 12.64
N ARG A 84 -10.98 5.09 13.62
CA ARG A 84 -10.50 6.47 13.42
C ARG A 84 -9.00 6.51 13.14
N GLN A 85 -8.21 5.64 13.79
CA GLN A 85 -6.77 5.58 13.53
C GLN A 85 -6.48 5.06 12.12
N GLU A 86 -7.09 3.97 11.69
CA GLU A 86 -6.97 3.48 10.30
C GLU A 86 -7.36 4.56 9.29
N HIS A 87 -8.39 5.32 9.58
CA HIS A 87 -8.83 6.43 8.75
C HIS A 87 -7.77 7.57 8.70
N THR A 88 -7.11 7.86 9.82
CA THR A 88 -6.02 8.84 9.90
C THR A 88 -4.78 8.36 9.15
N ASP A 89 -4.40 7.09 9.34
CA ASP A 89 -3.27 6.44 8.69
C ASP A 89 -3.42 6.51 7.17
N LEU A 90 -4.59 6.09 6.67
CA LEU A 90 -4.88 6.14 5.24
C LEU A 90 -4.86 7.57 4.67
N TRP A 91 -5.35 8.58 5.41
CA TRP A 91 -5.26 9.97 4.96
C TRP A 91 -3.80 10.39 4.79
N GLN A 92 -2.99 10.17 5.81
CA GLN A 92 -1.59 10.62 5.81
C GLN A 92 -0.73 9.85 4.81
N GLU A 93 -1.03 8.59 4.53
CA GLU A 93 -0.46 7.81 3.43
C GLU A 93 -0.86 8.39 2.06
N LEU A 94 -2.14 8.61 1.83
CA LEU A 94 -2.65 9.19 0.59
C LEU A 94 -2.07 10.60 0.33
N ARG A 95 -1.81 11.39 1.35
CA ARG A 95 -1.17 12.72 1.25
C ARG A 95 0.27 12.65 0.74
N GLN A 96 0.96 11.55 0.95
CA GLN A 96 2.31 11.33 0.43
C GLN A 96 2.30 10.77 -1.00
N THR A 97 1.18 10.23 -1.45
CA THR A 97 1.05 9.52 -2.73
C THR A 97 -0.06 10.15 -3.58
N THR A 98 -1.19 9.48 -3.68
CA THR A 98 -2.31 9.81 -4.59
C THR A 98 -2.89 11.21 -4.34
N PHE A 99 -2.98 11.66 -3.09
CA PHE A 99 -3.52 12.96 -2.72
C PHE A 99 -2.43 14.01 -2.43
N SER A 100 -1.18 13.75 -2.82
CA SER A 100 -0.15 14.79 -2.77
C SER A 100 -0.55 15.97 -3.65
N THR A 101 -0.24 17.18 -3.21
CA THR A 101 -0.56 18.41 -3.97
C THR A 101 -0.01 18.34 -5.40
N SER A 102 1.21 17.83 -5.57
CA SER A 102 1.82 17.66 -6.90
C SER A 102 1.05 16.70 -7.79
N ASN A 103 0.58 15.56 -7.24
CA ASN A 103 -0.20 14.59 -8.01
C ASN A 103 -1.59 15.13 -8.36
N ILE A 104 -2.29 15.77 -7.42
CA ILE A 104 -3.58 16.43 -7.68
C ILE A 104 -3.43 17.44 -8.82
N HIS A 105 -2.41 18.30 -8.77
CA HIS A 105 -2.15 19.27 -9.82
C HIS A 105 -1.82 18.61 -11.17
N SER A 106 -1.03 17.53 -11.15
CA SER A 106 -0.70 16.76 -12.36
C SER A 106 -1.94 16.16 -13.03
N VAL A 107 -2.86 15.60 -12.24
CA VAL A 107 -4.14 15.05 -12.75
C VAL A 107 -4.99 16.16 -13.37
N ILE A 108 -5.11 17.32 -12.70
CA ILE A 108 -5.82 18.49 -13.24
C ILE A 108 -5.18 18.95 -14.55
N ASP A 109 -3.86 19.06 -14.60
CA ASP A 109 -3.13 19.49 -15.80
C ASP A 109 -3.27 18.50 -16.97
N GLY A 110 -3.38 17.20 -16.69
CA GLY A 110 -3.70 16.18 -17.68
C GLY A 110 -5.06 16.45 -18.35
N PHE A 111 -6.11 16.69 -17.56
CA PHE A 111 -7.42 17.04 -18.10
C PHE A 111 -7.42 18.41 -18.81
N VAL A 112 -6.65 19.37 -18.31
CA VAL A 112 -6.50 20.68 -18.99
C VAL A 112 -5.89 20.49 -20.37
N ALA A 113 -4.86 19.65 -20.51
CA ALA A 113 -4.22 19.36 -21.79
C ALA A 113 -5.20 18.74 -22.80
N GLU A 114 -6.06 17.82 -22.34
CA GLU A 114 -7.11 17.22 -23.19
C GLU A 114 -8.17 18.26 -23.60
N LEU A 115 -8.62 19.09 -22.67
CA LEU A 115 -9.68 20.07 -22.90
C LEU A 115 -9.20 21.30 -23.70
N ASP A 116 -7.91 21.60 -23.67
CA ASP A 116 -7.30 22.71 -24.41
C ASP A 116 -6.64 22.29 -25.75
N PHE A 117 -6.70 20.98 -26.06
CA PHE A 117 -6.16 20.44 -27.29
C PHE A 117 -6.74 21.16 -28.50
N GLN A 118 -5.85 21.75 -29.32
CA GLN A 118 -6.20 22.33 -30.59
C GLN A 118 -6.13 21.24 -31.67
N ASP A 119 -7.19 21.04 -32.43
CA ASP A 119 -7.23 20.13 -33.57
C ASP A 119 -6.78 20.81 -34.86
N PRO A 120 -5.48 20.85 -35.16
CA PRO A 120 -4.96 21.69 -36.27
C PRO A 120 -5.21 21.16 -37.68
N GLY A 121 -5.77 19.97 -37.81
CA GLY A 121 -6.06 19.34 -39.08
C GLY A 121 -7.32 18.48 -39.02
N GLY A 122 -8.16 18.77 -38.07
CA GLY A 122 -9.16 17.90 -37.51
C GLY A 122 -10.17 17.28 -38.43
N VAL A 123 -10.63 16.16 -37.97
CA VAL A 123 -11.76 15.38 -38.51
C VAL A 123 -13.05 16.23 -38.69
N ASN A 124 -13.08 17.45 -38.15
CA ASN A 124 -14.12 18.46 -38.31
C ASN A 124 -13.56 19.82 -38.68
N PRO A 125 -13.23 20.07 -39.98
CA PRO A 125 -12.79 21.39 -40.47
C PRO A 125 -13.94 22.40 -40.27
N GLY A 126 -13.77 23.34 -39.37
CA GLY A 126 -14.78 24.34 -38.94
C GLY A 126 -14.96 24.45 -37.44
N LEU A 127 -14.39 23.51 -36.68
CA LEU A 127 -14.37 23.53 -35.22
C LEU A 127 -13.01 23.96 -34.65
N GLY A 128 -12.19 24.72 -35.35
CA GLY A 128 -10.81 25.12 -35.02
C GLY A 128 -10.52 25.70 -33.63
N SER A 129 -11.31 25.31 -32.63
CA SER A 129 -11.17 25.68 -31.23
C SER A 129 -11.14 24.43 -30.34
N SER A 130 -10.46 24.56 -29.22
CA SER A 130 -10.38 23.48 -28.21
C SER A 130 -11.75 23.03 -27.69
N PRO A 131 -11.88 21.80 -27.12
CA PRO A 131 -13.11 21.31 -26.52
C PRO A 131 -13.72 22.31 -25.52
N GLN A 132 -12.92 22.90 -24.63
CA GLN A 132 -13.41 23.89 -23.65
C GLN A 132 -13.97 25.15 -24.37
N ALA A 133 -13.29 25.66 -25.43
CA ALA A 133 -13.76 26.82 -26.14
C ALA A 133 -15.09 26.55 -26.87
N ARG A 134 -15.25 25.36 -27.46
CA ARG A 134 -16.52 24.92 -28.09
C ARG A 134 -17.66 24.85 -27.08
N ASN A 135 -17.39 24.31 -25.91
CA ASN A 135 -18.38 24.24 -24.81
C ASN A 135 -18.86 25.62 -24.42
N PHE A 136 -17.95 26.56 -24.16
CA PHE A 136 -18.30 27.93 -23.77
C PHE A 136 -18.93 28.76 -24.89
N ASN A 137 -18.63 28.48 -26.15
CA ASN A 137 -19.30 29.10 -27.28
C ASN A 137 -20.76 28.64 -27.42
N LYS A 138 -21.02 27.36 -27.13
CA LYS A 138 -22.39 26.80 -27.15
C LYS A 138 -23.20 27.22 -25.94
N TRP A 139 -22.60 27.20 -24.77
CA TRP A 139 -23.26 27.41 -23.49
C TRP A 139 -22.76 28.70 -22.82
N THR A 140 -23.08 29.84 -23.42
CA THR A 140 -22.56 31.15 -23.00
C THR A 140 -22.97 31.51 -21.55
N ALA A 141 -24.11 31.01 -21.06
CA ALA A 141 -24.58 31.26 -19.70
C ALA A 141 -23.73 30.62 -18.59
N VAL A 142 -22.93 29.58 -18.92
CA VAL A 142 -22.03 28.90 -17.99
C VAL A 142 -20.56 29.29 -18.19
N ARG A 143 -20.31 30.37 -18.94
CA ARG A 143 -18.96 30.86 -19.16
C ARG A 143 -18.38 31.40 -17.84
N PRO A 144 -17.23 30.83 -17.37
CA PRO A 144 -16.70 31.22 -16.07
C PRO A 144 -16.18 32.65 -16.04
N SER A 145 -16.37 33.30 -14.90
CA SER A 145 -15.75 34.59 -14.62
C SER A 145 -14.21 34.48 -14.62
N GLY A 146 -13.53 35.40 -15.31
CA GLY A 146 -12.07 35.40 -15.36
C GLY A 146 -11.45 34.43 -16.38
N GLY A 147 -12.26 33.66 -17.12
CA GLY A 147 -11.81 32.74 -18.16
C GLY A 147 -11.37 31.36 -17.63
N TYR A 148 -11.11 30.43 -18.57
CA TYR A 148 -10.82 29.01 -18.30
C TYR A 148 -9.60 28.81 -17.42
N THR A 149 -8.48 29.40 -17.78
CA THR A 149 -7.21 29.26 -17.02
C THR A 149 -7.35 29.76 -15.58
N ASN A 150 -8.08 30.84 -15.36
CA ASN A 150 -8.33 31.32 -14.01
C ASN A 150 -9.16 30.33 -13.18
N GLN A 151 -10.15 29.68 -13.78
CA GLN A 151 -10.95 28.66 -13.08
C GLN A 151 -10.16 27.40 -12.76
N VAL A 152 -9.23 27.00 -13.62
CA VAL A 152 -8.28 25.91 -13.33
C VAL A 152 -7.41 26.25 -12.12
N ASN A 153 -6.90 27.48 -12.04
CA ASN A 153 -6.11 27.91 -10.88
C ASN A 153 -6.97 27.93 -9.61
N VAL A 154 -8.19 28.48 -9.68
CA VAL A 154 -9.15 28.47 -8.54
C VAL A 154 -9.41 27.04 -8.06
N LEU A 155 -9.56 26.07 -8.97
CA LEU A 155 -9.73 24.66 -8.59
C LEU A 155 -8.47 24.11 -7.89
N LYS A 156 -7.28 24.40 -8.41
CA LYS A 156 -6.03 23.95 -7.78
C LYS A 156 -5.85 24.55 -6.39
N ASP A 157 -6.08 25.86 -6.25
CA ASP A 157 -5.99 26.57 -4.98
C ASP A 157 -6.99 25.99 -3.95
N TRP A 158 -8.24 25.74 -4.40
CA TRP A 158 -9.27 25.15 -3.55
C TRP A 158 -8.85 23.75 -3.05
N MET A 159 -8.32 22.92 -3.94
CA MET A 159 -7.86 21.56 -3.59
C MET A 159 -6.67 21.58 -2.62
N GLU A 160 -5.74 22.52 -2.81
CA GLU A 160 -4.59 22.71 -1.92
C GLU A 160 -5.03 23.19 -0.53
N ASP A 161 -5.88 24.22 -0.48
CA ASP A 161 -6.47 24.74 0.76
C ASP A 161 -7.24 23.65 1.51
N ARG A 162 -8.02 22.84 0.76
CA ARG A 162 -8.80 21.74 1.31
C ARG A 162 -7.92 20.68 1.95
N ALA A 163 -6.92 20.21 1.23
CA ALA A 163 -6.00 19.21 1.72
C ALA A 163 -5.21 19.71 2.93
N GLY A 164 -4.70 20.94 2.86
CA GLY A 164 -3.99 21.57 3.96
C GLY A 164 -4.85 21.77 5.21
N TRP A 165 -6.13 22.12 5.03
CA TRP A 165 -7.05 22.22 6.16
C TRP A 165 -7.31 20.86 6.81
N ILE A 166 -7.55 19.81 6.02
CA ILE A 166 -7.71 18.44 6.55
C ILE A 166 -6.44 18.02 7.29
N ASP A 167 -5.24 18.27 6.74
CA ASP A 167 -3.96 17.97 7.40
C ASP A 167 -3.90 18.61 8.79
N SER A 168 -4.38 19.85 8.93
CA SER A 168 -4.38 20.59 10.18
C SER A 168 -5.32 20.03 11.27
N GLN A 169 -6.24 19.15 10.90
CA GLN A 169 -7.18 18.51 11.85
C GLN A 169 -6.55 17.30 12.56
N TYR A 170 -5.37 16.85 12.14
CA TYR A 170 -4.69 15.68 12.67
C TYR A 170 -3.33 16.03 13.26
N THR A 171 -2.88 15.21 14.18
CA THR A 171 -1.48 15.26 14.65
C THR A 171 -0.57 14.94 13.47
N ALA A 172 0.37 15.83 13.16
CA ALA A 172 1.32 15.60 12.10
C ALA A 172 2.24 14.41 12.43
N PRO A 173 2.54 13.52 11.47
CA PRO A 173 3.48 12.42 11.70
C PRO A 173 4.90 12.95 11.86
N PRO A 174 5.80 12.17 12.51
CA PRO A 174 7.21 12.46 12.48
C PRO A 174 7.79 12.21 11.08
N SER A 175 9.06 12.59 10.89
CA SER A 175 9.81 12.27 9.67
C SER A 175 11.20 11.77 10.04
N PHE A 176 11.76 10.89 9.20
CA PHE A 176 13.13 10.43 9.33
C PHE A 176 14.10 11.52 8.84
N THR A 177 15.19 11.76 9.59
CA THR A 177 16.26 12.69 9.15
C THR A 177 17.25 12.06 8.20
N VAL A 178 17.25 10.73 8.10
CA VAL A 178 17.99 9.92 7.14
C VAL A 178 16.95 9.15 6.33
N ALA A 179 17.08 9.11 5.03
CA ALA A 179 16.18 8.32 4.20
C ALA A 179 16.32 6.82 4.52
N PRO A 180 15.22 6.04 4.58
CA PRO A 180 15.29 4.59 4.64
C PRO A 180 16.13 4.03 3.50
N GLY A 181 16.74 2.87 3.72
CA GLY A 181 17.65 2.22 2.78
C GLY A 181 19.00 1.87 3.41
N LEU A 182 20.03 1.67 2.60
CA LEU A 182 21.34 1.22 3.06
C LEU A 182 22.07 2.33 3.86
N VAL A 183 22.47 2.00 5.07
CA VAL A 183 23.21 2.89 5.97
C VAL A 183 24.43 2.18 6.59
N SER A 184 25.38 2.94 7.12
CA SER A 184 26.49 2.38 7.87
C SER A 184 26.04 1.89 9.26
N ALA A 185 26.65 0.83 9.76
CA ALA A 185 26.44 0.39 11.14
C ALA A 185 26.74 1.52 12.12
N GLY A 186 25.87 1.73 13.12
CA GLY A 186 25.98 2.81 14.09
C GLY A 186 25.39 4.15 13.62
N THR A 187 24.73 4.19 12.46
CA THR A 187 24.00 5.40 12.01
C THR A 187 22.92 5.77 13.03
N ASN A 188 22.90 7.05 13.42
CA ASN A 188 21.81 7.60 14.22
C ASN A 188 20.73 8.18 13.31
N VAL A 189 19.60 7.51 13.26
CA VAL A 189 18.41 7.97 12.52
C VAL A 189 17.61 8.89 13.42
N GLY A 190 17.50 10.16 13.03
CA GLY A 190 16.68 11.14 13.73
C GLY A 190 15.20 10.98 13.38
N LEU A 191 14.35 11.21 14.39
CA LEU A 191 12.90 11.35 14.25
C LEU A 191 12.54 12.79 14.56
N SER A 192 12.23 13.58 13.56
CA SER A 192 11.99 15.01 13.68
C SER A 192 10.57 15.40 13.33
N GLY A 193 10.12 16.55 13.82
CA GLY A 193 8.77 17.06 13.57
C GLY A 193 7.71 16.32 14.37
N GLY A 194 6.54 16.21 13.79
CA GLY A 194 5.36 15.66 14.47
C GLY A 194 4.68 16.67 15.40
N GLY A 195 3.42 16.44 15.65
CA GLY A 195 2.57 17.32 16.47
C GLY A 195 2.63 17.01 17.97
N GLY A 196 3.71 16.37 18.48
CA GLY A 196 3.78 15.98 19.90
C GLY A 196 4.95 15.08 20.25
N THR A 197 4.77 14.24 21.26
CA THR A 197 5.80 13.25 21.65
C THR A 197 5.90 12.15 20.61
N VAL A 198 7.10 11.89 20.11
CA VAL A 198 7.37 10.79 19.18
C VAL A 198 7.60 9.51 19.96
N TYR A 199 6.84 8.48 19.58
CA TYR A 199 6.97 7.10 20.05
C TYR A 199 7.42 6.23 18.86
N TRP A 200 8.34 5.30 19.12
CA TRP A 200 8.89 4.42 18.10
C TRP A 200 9.20 3.03 18.64
N THR A 201 9.20 2.05 17.76
CA THR A 201 9.59 0.66 18.01
C THR A 201 10.61 0.21 16.96
N THR A 202 11.33 -0.86 17.28
CA THR A 202 12.27 -1.52 16.37
C THR A 202 12.04 -3.04 16.29
N ASP A 203 10.93 -3.50 16.88
CA ASP A 203 10.51 -4.91 16.91
C ASP A 203 9.40 -5.24 15.91
N GLY A 204 9.12 -4.33 14.99
CA GLY A 204 8.05 -4.47 13.99
C GLY A 204 6.64 -4.17 14.53
N SER A 205 6.47 -3.92 15.83
CA SER A 205 5.16 -3.59 16.41
C SER A 205 4.80 -2.11 16.22
N ASP A 206 3.49 -1.80 16.14
CA ASP A 206 3.01 -0.42 16.18
C ASP A 206 3.25 0.19 17.58
N PRO A 207 3.84 1.40 17.69
CA PRO A 207 3.94 2.10 18.97
C PRO A 207 2.59 2.36 19.64
N ARG A 208 1.49 2.33 18.90
CA ARG A 208 0.12 2.48 19.38
C ARG A 208 -0.54 1.12 19.57
N LEU A 209 -1.14 0.89 20.72
CA LEU A 209 -2.01 -0.27 20.96
C LEU A 209 -3.44 -0.01 20.45
N SER A 210 -4.16 -1.10 20.19
CA SER A 210 -5.62 -1.05 19.99
C SER A 210 -6.28 -0.32 21.17
N GLY A 211 -7.26 0.52 20.87
CA GLY A 211 -7.86 1.43 21.86
C GLY A 211 -7.07 2.71 22.15
N GLY A 212 -5.89 2.91 21.52
CA GLY A 212 -5.12 4.16 21.57
C GLY A 212 -4.11 4.26 22.70
N GLY A 213 -3.81 3.16 23.41
CA GLY A 213 -2.73 3.10 24.40
C GLY A 213 -1.34 3.19 23.76
N VAL A 214 -0.31 3.36 24.58
CA VAL A 214 1.10 3.25 24.16
C VAL A 214 1.55 1.81 24.34
N SER A 215 2.24 1.25 23.34
CA SER A 215 2.83 -0.09 23.41
C SER A 215 3.90 -0.16 24.50
N GLY A 216 4.00 -1.28 25.21
CA GLY A 216 5.06 -1.52 26.20
C GLY A 216 6.45 -1.63 25.58
N SER A 217 6.57 -1.95 24.29
CA SER A 217 7.82 -1.97 23.53
C SER A 217 8.20 -0.60 22.95
N ALA A 218 7.28 0.39 23.00
CA ALA A 218 7.54 1.69 22.45
C ALA A 218 8.53 2.48 23.33
N SER A 219 9.53 3.03 22.67
CA SER A 219 10.46 4.01 23.22
C SER A 219 10.03 5.44 22.84
N THR A 220 10.54 6.42 23.57
CA THR A 220 10.38 7.84 23.24
C THR A 220 11.73 8.46 22.97
N GLY A 221 11.76 9.48 22.12
CA GLY A 221 12.98 10.20 21.79
C GLY A 221 13.10 10.51 20.32
N SER A 222 14.15 11.26 19.99
CA SER A 222 14.36 11.76 18.62
C SER A 222 15.50 11.07 17.87
N LEU A 223 16.12 10.04 18.44
CA LEU A 223 17.24 9.32 17.82
C LEU A 223 17.10 7.82 18.04
N VAL A 224 17.31 7.07 16.98
CA VAL A 224 17.41 5.59 16.99
C VAL A 224 18.75 5.21 16.40
N ASN A 225 19.57 4.47 17.17
CA ASN A 225 20.85 3.94 16.68
C ASN A 225 20.60 2.65 15.90
N VAL A 226 21.03 2.63 14.64
CA VAL A 226 20.90 1.49 13.73
C VAL A 226 22.26 0.81 13.59
N SER A 227 22.42 -0.34 14.20
CA SER A 227 23.68 -1.13 14.16
C SER A 227 23.51 -2.46 13.42
N PRO A 228 22.50 -3.31 13.68
CA PRO A 228 22.00 -4.24 12.68
C PRO A 228 20.96 -3.56 11.81
N THR A 229 20.58 -4.19 10.69
CA THR A 229 19.37 -3.83 9.93
C THR A 229 18.19 -3.69 10.88
N THR A 230 17.46 -2.59 10.76
CA THR A 230 16.42 -2.21 11.73
C THR A 230 15.23 -1.62 11.01
N ILE A 231 14.05 -2.15 11.28
CA ILE A 231 12.78 -1.55 10.86
C ILE A 231 12.33 -0.61 12.00
N ILE A 232 12.19 0.66 11.69
CA ILE A 232 11.70 1.65 12.65
C ILE A 232 10.24 1.99 12.28
N ARG A 233 9.33 1.79 13.24
CA ARG A 233 7.96 2.28 13.15
C ARG A 233 7.78 3.41 14.15
N ALA A 234 7.18 4.53 13.72
CA ALA A 234 7.04 5.68 14.58
C ALA A 234 5.74 6.46 14.35
N ARG A 235 5.23 7.02 15.45
CA ARG A 235 4.07 7.92 15.48
C ARG A 235 4.34 9.08 16.43
N ALA A 236 3.72 10.22 16.15
CA ALA A 236 3.63 11.32 17.11
C ALA A 236 2.32 11.27 17.89
N ARG A 237 2.32 11.71 19.13
CA ARG A 237 1.12 11.83 19.98
C ARG A 237 1.04 13.20 20.61
N SER A 238 -0.02 13.96 20.31
CA SER A 238 -0.20 15.35 20.79
C SER A 238 -0.94 15.45 22.13
N GLY A 239 -1.49 14.35 22.65
CA GLY A 239 -2.26 14.36 23.89
C GLY A 239 -3.14 13.13 24.05
N ALA A 240 -4.26 13.26 24.75
CA ALA A 240 -5.18 12.17 25.09
C ALA A 240 -6.52 12.33 24.37
N GLY A 241 -6.57 12.49 23.08
CA GLY A 241 -7.81 12.59 22.28
C GLY A 241 -7.89 11.47 21.25
N LEU A 242 -9.05 11.35 20.58
CA LEU A 242 -9.26 10.35 19.50
C LEU A 242 -8.36 10.61 18.29
N THR A 243 -7.96 11.86 18.08
CA THR A 243 -7.04 12.27 16.99
C THR A 243 -5.63 12.57 17.51
N SER A 244 -5.30 12.12 18.72
CA SER A 244 -4.03 12.44 19.37
C SER A 244 -2.83 11.72 18.73
N TRP A 245 -3.03 10.57 18.13
CA TRP A 245 -2.00 9.87 17.40
C TRP A 245 -1.95 10.32 15.94
N SER A 246 -0.75 10.51 15.43
CA SER A 246 -0.51 10.68 14.00
C SER A 246 -0.70 9.38 13.22
N GLY A 247 -0.69 9.45 11.91
CA GLY A 247 -0.38 8.31 11.06
C GLY A 247 0.99 7.74 11.38
N GLU A 248 1.18 6.49 11.00
CA GLU A 248 2.44 5.80 11.16
C GLU A 248 3.41 6.19 10.04
N ILE A 249 4.68 6.30 10.40
CA ILE A 249 5.77 6.19 9.44
C ILE A 249 6.54 4.92 9.72
N GLN A 250 6.94 4.24 8.66
CA GLN A 250 7.81 3.07 8.73
C GLN A 250 9.00 3.28 7.81
N GLY A 251 10.19 2.84 8.26
CA GLY A 251 11.39 2.86 7.45
C GLY A 251 12.30 1.70 7.80
N THR A 252 12.80 1.02 6.77
CA THR A 252 13.80 -0.04 6.90
C THR A 252 15.19 0.57 6.66
N PHE A 253 16.06 0.42 7.64
CA PHE A 253 17.45 0.86 7.60
C PHE A 253 18.35 -0.37 7.54
N LEU A 254 18.91 -0.62 6.38
CA LEU A 254 19.65 -1.83 6.03
C LEU A 254 21.13 -1.64 6.38
N VAL A 255 21.73 -2.63 7.03
CA VAL A 255 23.15 -2.61 7.44
C VAL A 255 23.80 -3.91 7.04
N GLY A 256 24.83 -3.86 6.20
CA GLY A 256 25.61 -5.02 5.79
C GLY A 256 25.52 -5.34 4.31
N ALA A 257 25.80 -6.57 3.94
CA ALA A 257 25.70 -7.05 2.56
C ALA A 257 24.25 -7.49 2.28
N LEU A 258 23.56 -6.77 1.39
CA LEU A 258 22.22 -7.13 0.97
C LEU A 258 22.24 -8.31 -0.01
N ALA A 259 21.15 -9.09 0.00
CA ALA A 259 20.88 -10.05 -1.07
C ALA A 259 20.78 -9.31 -2.41
N ASN A 260 21.39 -9.86 -3.46
CA ASN A 260 21.38 -9.30 -4.80
C ASN A 260 21.62 -10.42 -5.85
N ALA A 261 21.54 -10.05 -7.13
CA ALA A 261 21.67 -11.01 -8.24
C ALA A 261 23.01 -11.79 -8.30
N THR A 262 24.03 -11.37 -7.55
CA THR A 262 25.37 -12.03 -7.56
C THR A 262 25.62 -12.90 -6.36
N ASN A 263 24.81 -12.84 -5.32
CA ASN A 263 25.03 -13.53 -4.05
C ASN A 263 23.87 -14.43 -3.58
N LEU A 264 22.67 -14.30 -4.17
CA LEU A 264 21.52 -15.13 -3.85
C LEU A 264 20.89 -15.71 -5.11
N LEU A 265 20.68 -17.02 -5.11
CA LEU A 265 20.02 -17.74 -6.21
C LEU A 265 18.80 -18.50 -5.70
N ILE A 266 17.76 -18.57 -6.51
CA ILE A 266 16.72 -19.59 -6.41
C ILE A 266 17.34 -20.87 -6.96
N THR A 267 17.52 -21.86 -6.12
CA THR A 267 18.26 -23.09 -6.46
C THR A 267 17.35 -24.28 -6.70
N GLU A 268 16.10 -24.23 -6.21
CA GLU A 268 15.14 -25.31 -6.44
C GLU A 268 13.70 -24.78 -6.34
N ILE A 269 12.83 -25.29 -7.23
CA ILE A 269 11.40 -24.96 -7.26
C ILE A 269 10.60 -26.25 -7.37
N GLN A 270 9.77 -26.55 -6.38
CA GLN A 270 8.78 -27.62 -6.42
C GLN A 270 7.39 -27.04 -6.74
N TYR A 271 7.10 -26.86 -8.02
CA TYR A 271 5.83 -26.29 -8.49
C TYR A 271 4.76 -27.33 -8.82
N ALA A 272 5.13 -28.60 -9.01
CA ALA A 272 4.22 -29.68 -9.34
C ALA A 272 4.40 -30.88 -8.39
N PRO A 273 4.05 -30.76 -7.10
CA PRO A 273 4.21 -31.85 -6.16
C PRO A 273 3.36 -33.07 -6.53
N ALA A 274 3.86 -34.27 -6.20
CA ALA A 274 3.07 -35.50 -6.33
C ALA A 274 1.80 -35.43 -5.47
N ASN A 275 0.75 -36.13 -5.90
CA ASN A 275 -0.48 -36.25 -5.12
C ASN A 275 -0.15 -36.77 -3.70
N PRO A 276 -0.80 -36.21 -2.65
CA PRO A 276 -0.54 -36.62 -1.30
C PRO A 276 -0.98 -38.06 -1.04
N SER A 277 -0.12 -38.82 -0.33
CA SER A 277 -0.44 -40.16 0.17
C SER A 277 -1.60 -40.13 1.15
N SER A 278 -2.18 -41.28 1.47
CA SER A 278 -3.30 -41.34 2.43
C SER A 278 -2.93 -40.81 3.83
N ALA A 279 -1.66 -40.86 4.23
CA ALA A 279 -1.19 -40.30 5.49
C ALA A 279 -1.10 -38.76 5.41
N GLU A 280 -0.58 -38.22 4.30
CA GLU A 280 -0.46 -36.77 4.05
C GLU A 280 -1.81 -36.09 3.88
N GLN A 281 -2.82 -36.78 3.31
CA GLN A 281 -4.20 -36.29 3.16
C GLN A 281 -4.88 -35.98 4.52
N ALA A 282 -4.38 -36.53 5.60
CA ALA A 282 -4.84 -36.14 6.94
C ALA A 282 -4.44 -34.70 7.30
N VAL A 283 -3.42 -34.12 6.63
CA VAL A 283 -2.99 -32.74 6.80
C VAL A 283 -3.57 -31.88 5.69
N SER A 284 -3.34 -32.24 4.42
CA SER A 284 -3.95 -31.59 3.27
C SER A 284 -4.16 -32.57 2.10
N ALA A 285 -5.32 -32.48 1.45
CA ALA A 285 -5.62 -33.22 0.23
C ALA A 285 -5.24 -32.43 -1.05
N ASP A 286 -4.90 -31.15 -0.93
CA ASP A 286 -4.48 -30.31 -2.06
C ASP A 286 -2.99 -30.55 -2.37
N PRO A 287 -2.62 -31.07 -3.55
CA PRO A 287 -1.22 -31.24 -3.92
C PRO A 287 -0.41 -29.92 -3.85
N ALA A 288 -1.04 -28.79 -4.19
CA ALA A 288 -0.37 -27.51 -4.17
C ALA A 288 0.15 -27.12 -2.77
N ASP A 289 -0.45 -27.59 -1.68
CA ASP A 289 0.02 -27.32 -0.32
C ASP A 289 1.43 -27.88 -0.05
N TYR A 290 1.94 -28.75 -0.93
CA TYR A 290 3.29 -29.33 -0.86
C TYR A 290 4.30 -28.62 -1.76
N GLU A 291 3.94 -27.47 -2.32
CA GLU A 291 4.85 -26.62 -3.11
C GLU A 291 5.83 -25.88 -2.20
N TRP A 292 7.03 -25.65 -2.74
CA TRP A 292 8.07 -24.88 -2.04
C TRP A 292 9.13 -24.37 -3.01
N MET A 293 9.91 -23.41 -2.53
CA MET A 293 11.06 -22.82 -3.23
C MET A 293 12.25 -22.75 -2.29
N GLU A 294 13.45 -23.05 -2.81
CA GLU A 294 14.72 -22.95 -2.09
C GLU A 294 15.56 -21.81 -2.65
N LEU A 295 16.12 -21.00 -1.75
CA LEU A 295 17.10 -19.98 -2.07
C LEU A 295 18.41 -20.28 -1.37
N THR A 296 19.54 -20.07 -2.05
CA THR A 296 20.88 -20.34 -1.55
C THR A 296 21.75 -19.09 -1.59
N ASN A 297 22.42 -18.78 -0.48
CA ASN A 297 23.50 -17.80 -0.46
C ASN A 297 24.75 -18.40 -1.10
N ILE A 298 25.16 -17.86 -2.24
CA ILE A 298 26.34 -18.30 -2.98
C ILE A 298 27.58 -17.42 -2.72
N ASP A 299 27.46 -16.43 -1.82
CA ASP A 299 28.58 -15.58 -1.40
C ASP A 299 29.41 -16.24 -0.28
N THR A 300 30.55 -15.65 -0.02
CA THR A 300 31.44 -15.99 1.11
C THR A 300 31.11 -15.23 2.39
N SER A 301 30.17 -14.29 2.32
CA SER A 301 29.70 -13.45 3.42
C SER A 301 28.25 -13.78 3.78
N THR A 302 27.85 -13.49 5.03
CA THR A 302 26.44 -13.49 5.40
C THR A 302 25.73 -12.35 4.69
N ILE A 303 24.58 -12.64 4.08
CA ILE A 303 23.73 -11.66 3.40
C ILE A 303 22.47 -11.36 4.21
N ASP A 304 21.96 -10.16 4.05
CA ASP A 304 20.73 -9.67 4.66
C ASP A 304 19.57 -9.88 3.68
N LEU A 305 18.49 -10.53 4.13
CA LEU A 305 17.29 -10.84 3.37
C LEU A 305 16.12 -9.90 3.74
N THR A 306 16.30 -8.99 4.70
CA THR A 306 15.23 -8.13 5.21
C THR A 306 14.55 -7.35 4.08
N ASP A 307 13.23 -7.33 4.08
CA ASP A 307 12.36 -6.67 3.08
C ASP A 307 12.50 -7.16 1.63
N MET A 308 13.29 -8.21 1.39
CA MET A 308 13.27 -8.90 0.10
C MET A 308 11.89 -9.51 -0.14
N HIS A 309 11.36 -9.39 -1.35
CA HIS A 309 10.01 -9.88 -1.66
C HIS A 309 9.85 -10.27 -3.13
N PHE A 310 8.78 -11.02 -3.41
CA PHE A 310 8.41 -11.38 -4.78
C PHE A 310 7.41 -10.36 -5.33
N GLU A 311 7.67 -9.87 -6.54
CA GLU A 311 6.74 -9.04 -7.33
C GLU A 311 5.93 -9.87 -8.34
N ALA A 312 6.38 -11.10 -8.64
CA ALA A 312 5.66 -12.06 -9.46
C ALA A 312 6.01 -13.50 -9.05
N GLY A 313 5.06 -14.42 -9.25
CA GLY A 313 5.10 -15.82 -8.90
C GLY A 313 4.31 -16.09 -7.63
N ILE A 314 4.89 -15.89 -6.48
CA ILE A 314 4.26 -16.11 -5.18
C ILE A 314 4.09 -14.81 -4.39
N GLU A 315 3.11 -14.78 -3.50
CA GLU A 315 2.92 -13.67 -2.56
C GLU A 315 3.70 -13.94 -1.27
N PHE A 316 4.97 -13.52 -1.23
CA PHE A 316 5.82 -13.67 -0.05
C PHE A 316 6.79 -12.49 0.11
N SER A 317 6.96 -12.06 1.36
CA SER A 317 7.95 -11.05 1.76
C SER A 317 8.73 -11.51 2.99
N PHE A 318 10.03 -11.21 3.00
CA PHE A 318 10.90 -11.45 4.17
C PHE A 318 10.73 -10.41 5.28
N THR A 319 9.87 -9.41 5.13
CA THR A 319 9.64 -8.35 6.13
C THR A 319 9.24 -8.90 7.49
N GLU A 320 8.43 -9.96 7.51
CA GLU A 320 7.96 -10.61 8.74
C GLU A 320 8.60 -12.00 8.98
N SER A 321 9.59 -12.36 8.18
CA SER A 321 10.29 -13.62 8.33
C SER A 321 11.14 -13.65 9.60
N ALA A 322 11.16 -14.80 10.28
CA ALA A 322 12.10 -15.05 11.36
C ALA A 322 13.56 -15.22 10.87
N ILE A 323 13.75 -15.49 9.56
CA ILE A 323 15.06 -15.62 8.91
C ILE A 323 15.33 -14.35 8.13
N THR A 324 16.08 -13.45 8.72
CA THR A 324 16.46 -12.16 8.10
C THR A 324 17.89 -12.14 7.56
N THR A 325 18.68 -13.17 7.84
CA THR A 325 20.06 -13.29 7.34
C THR A 325 20.34 -14.71 6.90
N LEU A 326 21.23 -14.86 5.91
CA LEU A 326 21.64 -16.17 5.38
C LEU A 326 23.15 -16.27 5.34
N ALA A 327 23.71 -17.22 6.08
CA ALA A 327 25.16 -17.47 6.14
C ALA A 327 25.70 -17.98 4.80
N PRO A 328 27.02 -17.92 4.56
CA PRO A 328 27.65 -18.48 3.35
C PRO A 328 27.26 -19.93 3.10
N GLY A 329 26.78 -20.24 1.91
CA GLY A 329 26.36 -21.58 1.49
C GLY A 329 25.10 -22.10 2.18
N ALA A 330 24.47 -21.32 3.05
CA ALA A 330 23.23 -21.69 3.69
C ALA A 330 22.04 -21.57 2.72
N ARG A 331 20.99 -22.31 3.04
CA ARG A 331 19.74 -22.38 2.27
C ARG A 331 18.56 -21.94 3.12
N VAL A 332 17.59 -21.33 2.47
CA VAL A 332 16.31 -20.94 3.07
C VAL A 332 15.17 -21.43 2.19
N LEU A 333 14.10 -21.91 2.83
CA LEU A 333 12.91 -22.43 2.17
C LEU A 333 11.74 -21.48 2.36
N ILE A 334 10.94 -21.34 1.31
CA ILE A 334 9.65 -20.70 1.33
C ILE A 334 8.64 -21.77 0.93
N VAL A 335 7.68 -22.07 1.79
CA VAL A 335 6.74 -23.19 1.60
C VAL A 335 5.32 -22.66 1.44
N ARG A 336 4.47 -23.35 0.69
CA ARG A 336 3.09 -22.93 0.60
C ARG A 336 2.34 -23.20 1.89
N ASN A 337 2.54 -24.36 2.49
CA ASN A 337 1.94 -24.78 3.75
C ASN A 337 2.95 -25.59 4.57
N GLN A 338 3.37 -25.08 5.71
CA GLN A 338 4.42 -25.70 6.53
C GLN A 338 3.97 -27.06 7.06
N ALA A 339 2.73 -27.21 7.50
CA ALA A 339 2.25 -28.48 8.03
C ALA A 339 2.24 -29.59 6.96
N ALA A 340 1.88 -29.25 5.71
CA ALA A 340 1.95 -30.16 4.58
C ALA A 340 3.40 -30.50 4.23
N PHE A 341 4.29 -29.50 4.22
CA PHE A 341 5.73 -29.69 3.98
C PHE A 341 6.31 -30.65 5.03
N GLU A 342 6.04 -30.44 6.33
CA GLU A 342 6.48 -31.32 7.41
C GLU A 342 5.95 -32.76 7.28
N ALA A 343 4.71 -32.90 6.86
CA ALA A 343 4.09 -34.22 6.67
C ALA A 343 4.81 -35.03 5.58
N ARG A 344 5.38 -34.38 4.57
CA ARG A 344 6.09 -35.03 3.46
C ARG A 344 7.59 -35.17 3.68
N TYR A 345 8.25 -34.11 4.15
CA TYR A 345 9.71 -34.02 4.21
C TYR A 345 10.25 -34.14 5.65
N GLY A 346 9.36 -34.15 6.64
CA GLY A 346 9.73 -34.19 8.05
C GLY A 346 10.10 -32.80 8.62
N SER A 347 10.19 -32.71 9.94
CA SER A 347 10.41 -31.45 10.65
C SER A 347 11.88 -30.99 10.72
N SER A 348 12.82 -31.78 10.21
CA SER A 348 14.26 -31.46 10.31
C SER A 348 14.68 -30.17 9.59
N MET A 349 13.88 -29.70 8.62
CA MET A 349 14.14 -28.49 7.83
C MET A 349 13.41 -27.26 8.33
N ASN A 350 12.62 -27.37 9.39
CA ASN A 350 11.79 -26.25 9.90
C ASN A 350 12.62 -25.01 10.25
N ALA A 351 13.84 -25.20 10.76
CA ALA A 351 14.73 -24.07 11.05
C ALA A 351 15.21 -23.29 9.81
N SER A 352 14.99 -23.83 8.61
CA SER A 352 15.33 -23.19 7.34
C SER A 352 14.10 -22.62 6.62
N ILE A 353 12.89 -22.75 7.16
CA ILE A 353 11.67 -22.22 6.57
C ILE A 353 11.51 -20.76 6.95
N ALA A 354 11.53 -19.87 5.95
CA ALA A 354 11.33 -18.44 6.12
C ALA A 354 9.86 -18.06 6.41
N GLY A 355 8.93 -18.82 5.84
CA GLY A 355 7.50 -18.62 6.01
C GLY A 355 6.66 -19.32 4.95
N GLU A 356 5.36 -19.01 4.99
CA GLU A 356 4.35 -19.58 4.10
C GLU A 356 3.86 -18.53 3.09
N TYR A 357 3.49 -18.97 1.88
CA TYR A 357 2.95 -18.09 0.84
C TYR A 357 1.49 -18.41 0.44
N ALA A 358 0.79 -19.26 1.19
CA ALA A 358 -0.65 -19.44 0.95
C ALA A 358 -1.41 -18.10 1.20
N PRO A 359 -2.46 -17.78 0.41
CA PRO A 359 -3.18 -18.65 -0.53
C PRO A 359 -2.60 -18.70 -1.96
N SER A 360 -1.56 -17.93 -2.28
CA SER A 360 -0.94 -18.00 -3.61
C SER A 360 -0.35 -19.40 -3.87
N ARG A 361 -0.12 -19.74 -5.11
CA ARG A 361 0.45 -21.02 -5.54
C ARG A 361 1.26 -20.84 -6.83
N LEU A 362 2.16 -21.76 -7.10
CA LEU A 362 2.91 -21.83 -8.34
C LEU A 362 2.07 -22.43 -9.48
N ASP A 363 2.18 -21.88 -10.70
CA ASP A 363 1.47 -22.42 -11.86
C ASP A 363 2.21 -23.64 -12.42
N ASN A 364 1.52 -24.78 -12.53
CA ASN A 364 2.08 -26.03 -13.04
C ASN A 364 2.47 -25.96 -14.51
N ALA A 365 1.93 -25.04 -15.30
CA ALA A 365 2.28 -24.82 -16.70
C ALA A 365 3.44 -23.84 -16.89
N GLY A 366 3.86 -23.18 -15.81
CA GLY A 366 4.94 -22.20 -15.81
C GLY A 366 4.45 -20.77 -15.62
N GLU A 367 5.28 -19.98 -14.95
CA GLU A 367 5.03 -18.57 -14.70
C GLU A 367 6.32 -17.77 -14.51
N ARG A 368 6.20 -16.44 -14.48
CA ARG A 368 7.30 -15.54 -14.17
C ARG A 368 7.55 -15.52 -12.67
N ILE A 369 8.81 -15.71 -12.29
CA ILE A 369 9.30 -15.48 -10.94
C ILE A 369 10.12 -14.19 -10.96
N HIS A 370 9.71 -13.20 -10.16
CA HIS A 370 10.43 -11.95 -10.01
C HIS A 370 10.68 -11.66 -8.53
N LEU A 371 11.95 -11.80 -8.12
CA LEU A 371 12.43 -11.55 -6.76
C LEU A 371 13.23 -10.26 -6.75
N VAL A 372 12.92 -9.37 -5.81
CA VAL A 372 13.60 -8.08 -5.64
C VAL A 372 14.16 -7.92 -4.24
N ASP A 373 15.21 -7.11 -4.10
CA ASP A 373 15.77 -6.72 -2.80
C ASP A 373 14.91 -5.64 -2.12
N ALA A 374 15.29 -5.26 -0.90
CA ALA A 374 14.61 -4.23 -0.12
C ALA A 374 14.58 -2.84 -0.79
N LEU A 375 15.39 -2.59 -1.80
CA LEU A 375 15.48 -1.35 -2.55
C LEU A 375 14.74 -1.42 -3.90
N GLY A 376 14.09 -2.57 -4.20
CA GLY A 376 13.40 -2.82 -5.46
C GLY A 376 14.33 -3.21 -6.63
N ASN A 377 15.60 -3.53 -6.35
CA ASN A 377 16.48 -4.03 -7.41
C ASN A 377 16.23 -5.52 -7.65
N THR A 378 16.19 -5.92 -8.92
CA THR A 378 15.99 -7.31 -9.30
C THR A 378 17.13 -8.21 -8.82
N ILE A 379 16.79 -9.25 -8.07
CA ILE A 379 17.68 -10.35 -7.69
C ILE A 379 17.60 -11.46 -8.75
N GLN A 380 16.37 -11.94 -9.03
CA GLN A 380 16.10 -12.96 -10.02
C GLN A 380 14.83 -12.58 -10.79
N ASP A 381 14.86 -12.73 -12.12
CA ASP A 381 13.72 -12.51 -13.01
C ASP A 381 13.77 -13.50 -14.15
N PHE A 382 12.93 -14.51 -14.12
CA PHE A 382 12.85 -15.53 -15.16
C PHE A 382 11.45 -16.13 -15.20
N THR A 383 11.15 -16.82 -16.30
CA THR A 383 9.91 -17.60 -16.45
C THR A 383 10.28 -19.07 -16.54
N TYR A 384 9.82 -19.87 -15.59
CA TYR A 384 9.92 -21.34 -15.72
C TYR A 384 8.75 -21.88 -16.52
N ASN A 385 8.91 -23.10 -17.05
CA ASN A 385 7.90 -23.75 -17.86
C ASN A 385 8.01 -25.28 -17.74
N ASP A 386 6.95 -26.00 -18.02
CA ASP A 386 6.91 -27.46 -18.09
C ASP A 386 7.32 -28.03 -19.47
N GLN A 387 7.68 -27.16 -20.43
CA GLN A 387 8.06 -27.51 -21.81
C GLN A 387 9.56 -27.27 -22.06
N LEU A 388 10.12 -27.96 -23.07
CA LEU A 388 11.51 -27.71 -23.50
C LEU A 388 11.75 -26.21 -23.80
N PRO A 389 12.88 -25.63 -23.44
CA PRO A 389 14.14 -26.29 -23.01
C PRO A 389 14.26 -26.63 -21.51
N TRP A 390 13.20 -26.43 -20.73
CA TRP A 390 13.18 -26.83 -19.34
C TRP A 390 13.25 -28.37 -19.20
N PRO A 391 13.79 -28.93 -18.11
CA PRO A 391 13.83 -30.37 -17.91
C PRO A 391 12.43 -30.99 -17.99
N SER A 392 12.27 -31.98 -18.87
CA SER A 392 10.99 -32.63 -19.10
C SER A 392 10.46 -33.37 -17.86
N GLU A 393 11.38 -33.83 -17.01
CA GLU A 393 11.04 -34.52 -15.76
C GLU A 393 10.36 -33.61 -14.74
N SER A 394 10.63 -32.31 -14.77
CA SER A 394 10.03 -31.34 -13.85
C SER A 394 8.53 -31.14 -14.06
N GLY A 395 8.01 -31.42 -15.27
CA GLY A 395 6.58 -31.43 -15.56
C GLY A 395 5.83 -32.68 -15.05
N PHE A 396 6.54 -33.69 -14.52
CA PHE A 396 5.91 -34.83 -13.87
C PHE A 396 5.71 -34.56 -12.37
N PRO A 397 4.53 -34.89 -11.80
CA PRO A 397 4.25 -34.68 -10.39
C PRO A 397 5.31 -35.33 -9.48
N GLY A 398 5.91 -34.54 -8.61
CA GLY A 398 6.90 -34.99 -7.61
C GLY A 398 8.35 -34.65 -7.93
N TYR A 399 8.66 -34.13 -9.11
CA TYR A 399 10.01 -33.64 -9.45
C TYR A 399 10.07 -32.13 -9.30
N SER A 400 11.19 -31.63 -8.79
CA SER A 400 11.48 -30.21 -8.70
C SER A 400 12.39 -29.74 -9.85
N LEU A 401 12.36 -28.46 -10.16
CA LEU A 401 13.38 -27.78 -10.96
C LEU A 401 14.58 -27.45 -10.08
N VAL A 402 15.80 -27.83 -10.52
CA VAL A 402 17.08 -27.59 -9.83
C VAL A 402 18.02 -26.80 -10.73
#